data_274f240ecbfc439cf2a816ceae84f1a6
#
_entry.id   274f240ecbfc439cf2a816ceae84f1a6
#
_cell.length_a   1.000
_cell.length_b   1.000
_cell.length_c   1.000
_cell.angle_alpha   90.00
_cell.angle_beta   90.00
_cell.angle_gamma   90.00
#
_symmetry.space_group_name_H-M   'P 1'
#
loop_
_entity.id
_entity.type
_entity.pdbx_description
1 polymer ?
#
loop_
_entity_poly.entity_id
_entity_poly.type
_entity_poly.pdbx_seq_one_letter_code
_entity_poly.pdbx_strand_id
1 'polypeptide(L)'
;MEDTWRENQEYALRQTRICFVVMWLFRWLLALLTIVCIGMGIWWLLRGETRAPAALGMAVCGAAMWMLIGAFMKPYARTAAEIVAALNTGGPPEGGYSPHTAWMVNCYINMHPAFFLLFALLWLILGAACLGGGGYLLASQIGYPSPHIPSLVVGAGLFTLGVAPAVMGLVYIVEGLSGLGKGRRKPDK
;
A
#
# COMPACT_ATOMS: atom_id res chain seq x y z
N MET A 1 -22.67 24.54 -8.37
CA MET A 1 -21.86 23.72 -9.29
C MET A 1 -20.38 23.73 -8.89
N GLU A 2 -19.85 24.88 -8.47
CA GLU A 2 -18.46 25.07 -8.01
C GLU A 2 -18.15 24.27 -6.73
N ASP A 3 -19.05 24.25 -5.76
CA ASP A 3 -18.90 23.50 -4.50
C ASP A 3 -18.76 21.98 -4.75
N THR A 4 -19.58 21.42 -5.66
CA THR A 4 -19.53 19.99 -5.98
C THR A 4 -18.22 19.58 -6.67
N TRP A 5 -17.68 20.46 -7.54
CA TRP A 5 -16.38 20.22 -8.18
C TRP A 5 -15.27 20.19 -7.13
N ARG A 6 -15.23 21.18 -6.25
CA ARG A 6 -14.24 21.30 -5.19
C ARG A 6 -14.26 20.10 -4.24
N GLU A 7 -15.44 19.69 -3.78
CA GLU A 7 -15.61 18.50 -2.93
C GLU A 7 -15.07 17.24 -3.60
N ASN A 8 -15.34 17.06 -4.91
CA ASN A 8 -14.85 15.92 -5.67
C ASN A 8 -13.32 15.93 -5.79
N GLN A 9 -12.70 17.10 -5.98
CA GLN A 9 -11.24 17.23 -6.05
C GLN A 9 -10.58 16.99 -4.68
N GLU A 10 -11.15 17.49 -3.60
CA GLU A 10 -10.67 17.26 -2.25
C GLU A 10 -10.77 15.75 -1.89
N TYR A 11 -11.83 15.08 -2.32
CA TYR A 11 -11.98 13.63 -2.16
C TYR A 11 -10.91 12.87 -2.94
N ALA A 12 -10.71 13.18 -4.22
CA ALA A 12 -9.68 12.54 -5.05
C ALA A 12 -8.27 12.77 -4.49
N LEU A 13 -7.98 13.99 -3.99
CA LEU A 13 -6.71 14.32 -3.35
C LEU A 13 -6.49 13.48 -2.07
N ARG A 14 -7.51 13.34 -1.23
CA ARG A 14 -7.44 12.54 -0.01
C ARG A 14 -7.11 11.08 -0.34
N GLN A 15 -7.82 10.48 -1.31
CA GLN A 15 -7.56 9.10 -1.74
C GLN A 15 -6.15 8.93 -2.31
N THR A 16 -5.71 9.85 -3.16
CA THR A 16 -4.36 9.85 -3.72
C THR A 16 -3.29 9.91 -2.63
N ARG A 17 -3.48 10.75 -1.61
CA ARG A 17 -2.56 10.88 -0.46
C ARG A 17 -2.53 9.61 0.40
N ILE A 18 -3.68 9.00 0.68
CA ILE A 18 -3.77 7.75 1.44
C ILE A 18 -2.98 6.66 0.69
N CYS A 19 -3.24 6.46 -0.60
CA CYS A 19 -2.50 5.48 -1.41
C CYS A 19 -1.00 5.75 -1.42
N PHE A 20 -0.60 7.02 -1.55
CA PHE A 20 0.81 7.41 -1.52
C PHE A 20 1.49 7.08 -0.19
N VAL A 21 0.86 7.44 0.94
CA VAL A 21 1.40 7.17 2.29
C VAL A 21 1.55 5.67 2.53
N VAL A 22 0.55 4.88 2.15
CA VAL A 22 0.61 3.42 2.32
C VAL A 22 1.70 2.80 1.46
N MET A 23 1.82 3.20 0.18
CA MET A 23 2.92 2.72 -0.67
C MET A 23 4.29 3.15 -0.11
N TRP A 24 4.39 4.34 0.45
CA TRP A 24 5.60 4.85 1.09
C TRP A 24 5.99 4.00 2.32
N LEU A 25 5.04 3.72 3.22
CA LEU A 25 5.25 2.84 4.37
C LEU A 25 5.66 1.43 3.93
N PHE A 26 4.92 0.85 2.98
CA PHE A 26 5.22 -0.47 2.46
C PHE A 26 6.62 -0.55 1.83
N ARG A 27 7.02 0.50 1.11
CA ARG A 27 8.35 0.61 0.52
C ARG A 27 9.46 0.59 1.58
N TRP A 28 9.28 1.32 2.70
CA TRP A 28 10.26 1.33 3.79
C TRP A 28 10.34 0.00 4.54
N LEU A 29 9.20 -0.65 4.78
CA LEU A 29 9.16 -1.99 5.37
C LEU A 29 9.89 -3.01 4.48
N LEU A 30 9.69 -2.91 3.18
CA LEU A 30 10.36 -3.78 2.21
C LEU A 30 11.87 -3.53 2.17
N ALA A 31 12.31 -2.27 2.26
CA ALA A 31 13.72 -1.92 2.37
C ALA A 31 14.35 -2.53 3.63
N LEU A 32 13.68 -2.41 4.77
CA LEU A 32 14.14 -2.99 6.03
C LEU A 32 14.28 -4.51 5.92
N LEU A 33 13.25 -5.19 5.39
CA LEU A 33 13.27 -6.64 5.18
C LEU A 33 14.41 -7.05 4.23
N THR A 34 14.63 -6.30 3.16
CA THR A 34 15.71 -6.53 2.21
C THR A 34 17.09 -6.44 2.90
N ILE A 35 17.31 -5.42 3.72
CA ILE A 35 18.57 -5.27 4.49
C ILE A 35 18.78 -6.46 5.44
N VAL A 36 17.74 -6.89 6.13
CA VAL A 36 17.80 -8.07 7.02
C VAL A 36 18.13 -9.33 6.24
N CYS A 37 17.50 -9.55 5.07
CA CYS A 37 17.77 -10.71 4.21
C CYS A 37 19.22 -10.69 3.69
N ILE A 38 19.79 -9.52 3.35
CA ILE A 38 21.20 -9.39 2.97
C ILE A 38 22.09 -9.78 4.13
N GLY A 39 21.86 -9.20 5.32
CA GLY A 39 22.67 -9.49 6.51
C GLY A 39 22.67 -10.99 6.86
N MET A 40 21.50 -11.62 6.83
CA MET A 40 21.37 -13.06 7.06
C MET A 40 22.03 -13.88 5.97
N GLY A 41 21.88 -13.49 4.71
CA GLY A 41 22.51 -14.18 3.58
C GLY A 41 24.03 -14.17 3.69
N ILE A 42 24.62 -13.02 4.02
CA ILE A 42 26.07 -12.88 4.26
C ILE A 42 26.50 -13.73 5.47
N TRP A 43 25.77 -13.67 6.57
CA TRP A 43 26.05 -14.46 7.76
C TRP A 43 26.08 -15.96 7.49
N TRP A 44 25.09 -16.48 6.75
CA TRP A 44 25.03 -17.89 6.37
C TRP A 44 26.11 -18.27 5.36
N LEU A 45 26.45 -17.36 4.43
CA LEU A 45 27.52 -17.58 3.47
C LEU A 45 28.87 -17.76 4.19
N LEU A 46 29.17 -16.92 5.20
CA LEU A 46 30.39 -17.01 6.00
C LEU A 46 30.47 -18.29 6.83
N ARG A 47 29.33 -18.91 7.14
CA ARG A 47 29.24 -20.20 7.85
C ARG A 47 29.19 -21.42 6.90
N GLY A 48 29.22 -21.22 5.59
CA GLY A 48 29.08 -22.28 4.61
C GLY A 48 27.72 -22.97 4.58
N GLU A 49 26.68 -22.27 5.07
CA GLU A 49 25.32 -22.81 5.10
C GLU A 49 24.66 -22.76 3.72
N THR A 50 23.96 -23.86 3.36
CA THR A 50 23.24 -24.00 2.07
C THR A 50 22.02 -23.07 1.93
N ARG A 51 21.63 -22.36 3.00
CA ARG A 51 20.50 -21.43 3.04
C ARG A 51 20.85 -20.03 2.53
N ALA A 52 22.14 -19.68 2.43
CA ALA A 52 22.59 -18.37 1.99
C ALA A 52 22.02 -17.92 0.64
N PRO A 53 21.97 -18.77 -0.42
CA PRO A 53 21.40 -18.38 -1.71
C PRO A 53 19.92 -18.02 -1.65
N ALA A 54 19.12 -18.68 -0.79
CA ALA A 54 17.71 -18.39 -0.63
C ALA A 54 17.48 -17.00 0.00
N ALA A 55 18.25 -16.64 1.03
CA ALA A 55 18.16 -15.32 1.65
C ALA A 55 18.60 -14.19 0.71
N LEU A 56 19.69 -14.41 -0.04
CA LEU A 56 20.16 -13.45 -1.04
C LEU A 56 19.16 -13.31 -2.21
N GLY A 57 18.54 -14.42 -2.64
CA GLY A 57 17.46 -14.39 -3.64
C GLY A 57 16.25 -13.57 -3.16
N MET A 58 15.82 -13.74 -1.90
CA MET A 58 14.77 -12.92 -1.31
C MET A 58 15.17 -11.45 -1.24
N ALA A 59 16.43 -11.13 -0.94
CA ALA A 59 16.93 -9.77 -0.94
C ALA A 59 16.87 -9.12 -2.35
N VAL A 60 17.25 -9.86 -3.39
CA VAL A 60 17.14 -9.38 -4.79
C VAL A 60 15.68 -9.11 -5.16
N CYS A 61 14.76 -10.03 -4.83
CA CYS A 61 13.33 -9.83 -5.05
C CYS A 61 12.80 -8.61 -4.27
N GLY A 62 13.21 -8.45 -3.01
CA GLY A 62 12.85 -7.30 -2.18
C GLY A 62 13.33 -5.98 -2.77
N ALA A 63 14.57 -5.92 -3.24
CA ALA A 63 15.13 -4.74 -3.89
C ALA A 63 14.40 -4.40 -5.20
N ALA A 64 14.10 -5.40 -6.02
CA ALA A 64 13.33 -5.22 -7.26
C ALA A 64 11.93 -4.66 -6.97
N MET A 65 11.23 -5.21 -5.99
CA MET A 65 9.91 -4.72 -5.55
C MET A 65 9.99 -3.31 -4.97
N TRP A 66 11.03 -2.99 -4.21
CA TRP A 66 11.26 -1.64 -3.68
C TRP A 66 11.41 -0.60 -4.80
N MET A 67 12.18 -0.93 -5.84
CA MET A 67 12.33 -0.08 -7.04
C MET A 67 11.01 0.07 -7.79
N LEU A 68 10.28 -1.02 -7.99
CA LEU A 68 9.00 -1.03 -8.68
C LEU A 68 7.97 -0.14 -7.98
N ILE A 69 7.82 -0.27 -6.66
CA ILE A 69 6.93 0.58 -5.87
C ILE A 69 7.34 2.05 -5.99
N GLY A 70 8.65 2.34 -5.94
CA GLY A 70 9.15 3.70 -6.13
C GLY A 70 8.80 4.31 -7.49
N ALA A 71 8.79 3.49 -8.55
CA ALA A 71 8.34 3.91 -9.87
C ALA A 71 6.83 4.22 -9.89
N PHE A 72 6.02 3.37 -9.25
CA PHE A 72 4.57 3.59 -9.14
C PHE A 72 4.19 4.80 -8.28
N MET A 73 5.00 5.19 -7.30
CA MET A 73 4.73 6.35 -6.45
C MET A 73 4.83 7.70 -7.19
N LYS A 74 5.68 7.79 -8.23
CA LYS A 74 5.88 9.05 -8.97
C LYS A 74 4.60 9.60 -9.61
N PRO A 75 3.79 8.79 -10.33
CA PRO A 75 2.51 9.24 -10.86
C PRO A 75 1.56 9.77 -9.76
N TYR A 76 1.47 9.09 -8.61
CA TYR A 76 0.61 9.55 -7.51
C TYR A 76 1.05 10.89 -6.93
N ALA A 77 2.36 11.13 -6.79
CA ALA A 77 2.88 12.42 -6.35
C ALA A 77 2.54 13.54 -7.34
N ARG A 78 2.65 13.28 -8.65
CA ARG A 78 2.25 14.22 -9.71
C ARG A 78 0.76 14.52 -9.66
N THR A 79 -0.07 13.48 -9.59
CA THR A 79 -1.53 13.62 -9.49
C THR A 79 -1.91 14.48 -8.28
N ALA A 80 -1.33 14.24 -7.11
CA ALA A 80 -1.59 15.06 -5.93
C ALA A 80 -1.19 16.53 -6.13
N ALA A 81 -0.04 16.80 -6.77
CA ALA A 81 0.42 18.14 -7.05
C ALA A 81 -0.51 18.88 -8.05
N GLU A 82 -0.95 18.21 -9.10
CA GLU A 82 -1.88 18.78 -10.10
C GLU A 82 -3.25 19.10 -9.47
N ILE A 83 -3.78 18.20 -8.62
CA ILE A 83 -5.05 18.44 -7.92
C ILE A 83 -4.92 19.61 -6.94
N VAL A 84 -3.81 19.70 -6.19
CA VAL A 84 -3.56 20.84 -5.28
C VAL A 84 -3.47 22.15 -6.06
N ALA A 85 -2.77 22.16 -7.19
CA ALA A 85 -2.70 23.35 -8.03
C ALA A 85 -4.09 23.77 -8.52
N ALA A 86 -4.91 22.83 -8.98
CA ALA A 86 -6.27 23.11 -9.42
C ALA A 86 -7.17 23.65 -8.30
N LEU A 87 -7.06 23.10 -7.07
CA LEU A 87 -7.81 23.59 -5.91
C LEU A 87 -7.40 25.03 -5.52
N ASN A 88 -6.11 25.38 -5.68
CA ASN A 88 -5.61 26.70 -5.37
C ASN A 88 -6.03 27.77 -6.41
N THR A 89 -6.18 27.37 -7.69
CA THR A 89 -6.62 28.27 -8.76
C THR A 89 -8.14 28.34 -8.90
N GLY A 90 -8.90 27.51 -8.16
CA GLY A 90 -10.36 27.45 -8.24
C GLY A 90 -10.91 26.78 -9.49
N GLY A 91 -10.08 26.12 -10.28
CA GLY A 91 -10.49 25.44 -11.51
C GLY A 91 -9.44 24.47 -12.05
N PRO A 92 -9.78 23.66 -13.06
CA PRO A 92 -8.81 22.79 -13.70
C PRO A 92 -7.68 23.60 -14.33
N PRO A 93 -6.45 23.06 -14.44
CA PRO A 93 -5.33 23.74 -15.06
C PRO A 93 -5.66 24.18 -16.50
N GLU A 94 -5.04 25.29 -16.97
CA GLU A 94 -5.11 25.66 -18.38
C GLU A 94 -4.59 24.51 -19.24
N GLY A 95 -5.44 23.93 -20.10
CA GLY A 95 -5.14 22.71 -20.87
C GLY A 95 -5.59 21.40 -20.24
N GLY A 96 -6.25 21.44 -19.07
CA GLY A 96 -6.77 20.26 -18.36
C GLY A 96 -5.71 19.51 -17.54
N TYR A 97 -6.14 18.44 -16.89
CA TYR A 97 -5.25 17.53 -16.17
C TYR A 97 -4.41 16.68 -17.13
N SER A 98 -3.22 16.26 -16.69
CA SER A 98 -2.49 15.22 -17.41
C SER A 98 -3.40 13.96 -17.59
N PRO A 99 -3.20 13.18 -18.67
CA PRO A 99 -4.06 12.01 -18.94
C PRO A 99 -4.14 11.03 -17.74
N HIS A 100 -3.04 10.85 -17.03
CA HIS A 100 -2.99 10.00 -15.85
C HIS A 100 -3.82 10.58 -14.69
N THR A 101 -3.66 11.88 -14.40
CA THR A 101 -4.42 12.57 -13.34
C THR A 101 -5.90 12.58 -13.66
N ALA A 102 -6.28 12.90 -14.91
CA ALA A 102 -7.67 12.87 -15.36
C ALA A 102 -8.28 11.48 -15.17
N TRP A 103 -7.57 10.42 -15.55
CA TRP A 103 -7.99 9.05 -15.35
C TRP A 103 -8.17 8.71 -13.87
N MET A 104 -7.20 9.04 -13.01
CA MET A 104 -7.27 8.78 -11.57
C MET A 104 -8.42 9.51 -10.90
N VAL A 105 -8.57 10.81 -11.18
CA VAL A 105 -9.68 11.63 -10.65
C VAL A 105 -11.03 11.04 -11.06
N ASN A 106 -11.17 10.68 -12.34
CA ASN A 106 -12.38 10.06 -12.86
C ASN A 106 -12.66 8.69 -12.20
N CYS A 107 -11.63 7.88 -11.99
CA CYS A 107 -11.78 6.61 -11.27
C CYS A 107 -12.29 6.83 -9.84
N TYR A 108 -11.68 7.75 -9.07
CA TYR A 108 -12.11 8.00 -7.70
C TYR A 108 -13.51 8.58 -7.60
N ILE A 109 -13.89 9.50 -8.50
CA ILE A 109 -15.22 10.12 -8.49
C ILE A 109 -16.31 9.14 -8.93
N ASN A 110 -16.04 8.31 -9.94
CA ASN A 110 -17.02 7.42 -10.55
C ASN A 110 -16.97 5.98 -10.03
N MET A 111 -15.99 5.64 -9.16
CA MET A 111 -15.90 4.29 -8.60
C MET A 111 -17.12 3.99 -7.74
N HIS A 112 -17.82 2.91 -8.10
CA HIS A 112 -18.99 2.47 -7.34
C HIS A 112 -18.55 2.03 -5.92
N PRO A 113 -19.30 2.37 -4.85
CA PRO A 113 -18.97 1.99 -3.48
C PRO A 113 -18.66 0.50 -3.28
N ALA A 114 -19.33 -0.37 -4.05
CA ALA A 114 -19.04 -1.81 -4.01
C ALA A 114 -17.60 -2.17 -4.39
N PHE A 115 -16.93 -1.39 -5.26
CA PHE A 115 -15.53 -1.62 -5.58
C PHE A 115 -14.62 -1.35 -4.39
N PHE A 116 -14.91 -0.32 -3.58
CA PHE A 116 -14.17 -0.06 -2.34
C PHE A 116 -14.29 -1.25 -1.38
N LEU A 117 -15.48 -1.84 -1.25
CA LEU A 117 -15.69 -3.01 -0.41
C LEU A 117 -14.96 -4.25 -0.96
N LEU A 118 -14.94 -4.43 -2.28
CA LEU A 118 -14.18 -5.51 -2.91
C LEU A 118 -12.67 -5.34 -2.68
N PHE A 119 -12.14 -4.13 -2.89
CA PHE A 119 -10.73 -3.82 -2.59
C PHE A 119 -10.43 -3.99 -1.11
N ALA A 120 -11.34 -3.56 -0.23
CA ALA A 120 -11.22 -3.77 1.21
C ALA A 120 -11.07 -5.25 1.55
N LEU A 121 -11.92 -6.11 0.98
CA LEU A 121 -11.86 -7.55 1.20
C LEU A 121 -10.53 -8.15 0.74
N LEU A 122 -10.05 -7.78 -0.45
CA LEU A 122 -8.76 -8.24 -0.96
C LEU A 122 -7.60 -7.83 -0.04
N TRP A 123 -7.57 -6.58 0.40
CA TRP A 123 -6.55 -6.07 1.31
C TRP A 123 -6.62 -6.72 2.69
N LEU A 124 -7.82 -6.99 3.22
CA LEU A 124 -8.00 -7.69 4.49
C LEU A 124 -7.55 -9.15 4.41
N ILE A 125 -7.87 -9.86 3.32
CA ILE A 125 -7.40 -11.23 3.11
C ILE A 125 -5.87 -11.27 3.06
N LEU A 126 -5.25 -10.37 2.29
CA LEU A 126 -3.80 -10.27 2.21
C LEU A 126 -3.17 -9.93 3.58
N GLY A 127 -3.74 -8.96 4.28
CA GLY A 127 -3.31 -8.58 5.63
C GLY A 127 -3.43 -9.73 6.62
N ALA A 128 -4.58 -10.42 6.64
CA ALA A 128 -4.82 -11.56 7.52
C ALA A 128 -3.88 -12.73 7.22
N ALA A 129 -3.60 -13.03 5.94
CA ALA A 129 -2.66 -14.06 5.53
C ALA A 129 -1.23 -13.74 6.02
N CYS A 130 -0.78 -12.50 5.85
CA CYS A 130 0.54 -12.06 6.30
C CYS A 130 0.64 -12.01 7.83
N LEU A 131 -0.36 -11.45 8.52
CA LEU A 131 -0.41 -11.38 9.99
C LEU A 131 -0.51 -12.77 10.61
N GLY A 132 -1.41 -13.62 10.09
CA GLY A 132 -1.62 -14.98 10.57
C GLY A 132 -0.38 -15.86 10.31
N GLY A 133 0.17 -15.84 9.10
CA GLY A 133 1.37 -16.59 8.74
C GLY A 133 2.59 -16.13 9.54
N GLY A 134 2.79 -14.81 9.64
CA GLY A 134 3.86 -14.21 10.44
C GLY A 134 3.71 -14.53 11.93
N GLY A 135 2.52 -14.36 12.47
CA GLY A 135 2.19 -14.69 13.87
C GLY A 135 2.39 -16.17 14.20
N TYR A 136 1.96 -17.07 13.29
CA TYR A 136 2.19 -18.51 13.43
C TYR A 136 3.70 -18.85 13.48
N LEU A 137 4.50 -18.27 12.56
CA LEU A 137 5.94 -18.50 12.57
C LEU A 137 6.60 -17.99 13.85
N LEU A 138 6.18 -16.82 14.36
CA LEU A 138 6.68 -16.29 15.63
C LEU A 138 6.26 -17.19 16.81
N ALA A 139 4.98 -17.54 16.89
CA ALA A 139 4.44 -18.37 17.97
C ALA A 139 5.07 -19.76 17.98
N SER A 140 5.36 -20.34 16.82
CA SER A 140 6.02 -21.64 16.71
C SER A 140 7.42 -21.69 17.32
N GLN A 141 8.05 -20.53 17.57
CA GLN A 141 9.37 -20.46 18.20
C GLN A 141 9.31 -20.26 19.72
N ILE A 142 8.13 -20.03 20.29
CA ILE A 142 7.95 -19.85 21.72
C ILE A 142 8.13 -21.22 22.40
N GLY A 143 9.03 -21.28 23.39
CA GLY A 143 9.29 -22.49 24.16
C GLY A 143 10.46 -23.35 23.63
N TYR A 144 11.07 -23.01 22.52
CA TYR A 144 12.30 -23.67 22.07
C TYR A 144 13.52 -23.09 22.81
N PRO A 145 14.41 -23.93 23.36
CA PRO A 145 15.63 -23.46 24.04
C PRO A 145 16.63 -22.75 23.08
N SER A 146 16.52 -23.04 21.78
CA SER A 146 17.25 -22.37 20.72
C SER A 146 16.30 -22.02 19.57
N PRO A 147 15.71 -20.82 19.55
CA PRO A 147 14.78 -20.43 18.52
C PRO A 147 15.45 -20.37 17.15
N HIS A 148 14.73 -20.81 16.13
CA HIS A 148 15.23 -20.81 14.77
C HIS A 148 15.16 -19.36 14.21
N ILE A 149 16.28 -18.65 14.26
CA ILE A 149 16.39 -17.22 13.88
C ILE A 149 15.74 -16.91 12.52
N PRO A 150 15.90 -17.71 11.44
CA PRO A 150 15.22 -17.46 10.18
C PRO A 150 13.71 -17.39 10.29
N SER A 151 13.10 -18.30 11.05
CA SER A 151 11.65 -18.31 11.26
C SER A 151 11.17 -17.07 12.01
N LEU A 152 11.95 -16.59 12.99
CA LEU A 152 11.67 -15.34 13.71
C LEU A 152 11.72 -14.14 12.76
N VAL A 153 12.76 -14.05 11.94
CA VAL A 153 12.92 -12.92 11.01
C VAL A 153 11.84 -12.91 9.93
N VAL A 154 11.58 -14.05 9.31
CA VAL A 154 10.51 -14.17 8.30
C VAL A 154 9.15 -13.93 8.95
N GLY A 155 8.89 -14.48 10.13
CA GLY A 155 7.67 -14.27 10.89
C GLY A 155 7.44 -12.80 11.23
N ALA A 156 8.44 -12.12 11.77
CA ALA A 156 8.39 -10.70 12.08
C ALA A 156 8.19 -9.85 10.82
N GLY A 157 8.90 -10.16 9.73
CA GLY A 157 8.76 -9.49 8.45
C GLY A 157 7.36 -9.61 7.86
N LEU A 158 6.81 -10.82 7.80
CA LEU A 158 5.45 -11.07 7.32
C LEU A 158 4.41 -10.37 8.22
N PHE A 159 4.56 -10.49 9.55
CA PHE A 159 3.65 -9.84 10.48
C PHE A 159 3.63 -8.32 10.27
N THR A 160 4.80 -7.69 10.17
CA THR A 160 4.92 -6.25 9.96
C THR A 160 4.36 -5.83 8.59
N LEU A 161 4.66 -6.61 7.52
CA LEU A 161 4.12 -6.36 6.19
C LEU A 161 2.60 -6.51 6.13
N GLY A 162 2.00 -7.37 6.96
CA GLY A 162 0.55 -7.58 7.03
C GLY A 162 -0.21 -6.40 7.61
N VAL A 163 0.43 -5.54 8.42
CA VAL A 163 -0.24 -4.38 9.04
C VAL A 163 -0.71 -3.39 7.98
N ALA A 164 0.11 -3.06 6.98
CA ALA A 164 -0.23 -2.09 5.96
C ALA A 164 -1.47 -2.50 5.14
N PRO A 165 -1.56 -3.70 4.55
CA PRO A 165 -2.77 -4.14 3.87
C PRO A 165 -3.98 -4.26 4.80
N ALA A 166 -3.82 -4.67 6.05
CA ALA A 166 -4.93 -4.71 7.00
C ALA A 166 -5.51 -3.30 7.25
N VAL A 167 -4.65 -2.31 7.48
CA VAL A 167 -5.07 -0.90 7.64
C VAL A 167 -5.75 -0.39 6.38
N MET A 168 -5.22 -0.69 5.18
CA MET A 168 -5.84 -0.30 3.92
C MET A 168 -7.23 -0.92 3.76
N GLY A 169 -7.37 -2.20 4.09
CA GLY A 169 -8.67 -2.86 4.07
C GLY A 169 -9.69 -2.15 4.95
N LEU A 170 -9.32 -1.77 6.18
CA LEU A 170 -10.18 -1.03 7.09
C LEU A 170 -10.55 0.36 6.54
N VAL A 171 -9.58 1.10 5.97
CA VAL A 171 -9.84 2.40 5.34
C VAL A 171 -10.86 2.27 4.21
N TYR A 172 -10.70 1.28 3.32
CA TYR A 172 -11.65 1.05 2.23
C TYR A 172 -13.03 0.57 2.69
N ILE A 173 -13.14 -0.14 3.82
CA ILE A 173 -14.46 -0.43 4.43
C ILE A 173 -15.15 0.87 4.83
N VAL A 174 -14.45 1.73 5.57
CA VAL A 174 -15.02 3.01 6.04
C VAL A 174 -15.48 3.87 4.86
N GLU A 175 -14.65 3.98 3.81
CA GLU A 175 -15.00 4.73 2.61
C GLU A 175 -16.18 4.10 1.84
N GLY A 176 -16.18 2.78 1.67
CA GLY A 176 -17.28 2.06 1.02
C GLY A 176 -18.62 2.22 1.75
N LEU A 177 -18.61 2.06 3.07
CA LEU A 177 -19.81 2.22 3.90
C LEU A 177 -20.29 3.68 3.92
N SER A 178 -19.37 4.65 4.02
CA SER A 178 -19.73 6.07 3.98
C SER A 178 -20.31 6.48 2.62
N GLY A 179 -19.82 5.89 1.53
CA GLY A 179 -20.33 6.08 0.18
C GLY A 179 -21.75 5.50 -0.03
N LEU A 180 -22.05 4.38 0.63
CA LEU A 180 -23.40 3.79 0.61
C LEU A 180 -24.41 4.60 1.43
N GLY A 181 -23.97 5.15 2.57
CA GLY A 181 -24.84 5.96 3.46
C GLY A 181 -25.18 7.35 2.92
N LYS A 182 -24.29 7.92 2.13
CA LYS A 182 -24.51 9.23 1.46
C LYS A 182 -25.15 9.08 0.10
N GLY A 183 -26.26 8.35 -0.05
CA GLY A 183 -26.88 8.06 -1.36
C GLY A 183 -26.49 9.12 -2.39
N ARG A 184 -25.59 8.78 -3.33
CA ARG A 184 -25.00 9.72 -4.30
C ARG A 184 -26.11 10.55 -4.91
N ARG A 185 -26.17 11.85 -4.60
CA ARG A 185 -26.93 12.79 -5.40
C ARG A 185 -26.38 12.66 -6.83
N LYS A 186 -27.15 11.99 -7.69
CA LYS A 186 -26.87 12.03 -9.14
C LYS A 186 -26.75 13.49 -9.51
N PRO A 187 -25.71 13.90 -10.24
CA PRO A 187 -25.72 15.22 -10.86
C PRO A 187 -26.97 15.26 -11.73
N ASP A 188 -27.89 16.18 -11.41
CA ASP A 188 -29.01 16.48 -12.25
C ASP A 188 -28.48 16.78 -13.65
N LYS A 189 -29.03 16.04 -14.65
CA LYS A 189 -28.65 16.15 -16.06
C LYS A 189 -29.02 17.52 -16.60
#